data_3ae613bc327848f56625b137e16cb4c1
#
_entry.id   3ae613bc327848f56625b137e16cb4c1
#
_cell.length_a   1.000
_cell.length_b   1.000
_cell.length_c   1.000
_cell.angle_alpha   90.00
_cell.angle_beta   90.00
_cell.angle_gamma   90.00
#
_symmetry.space_group_name_H-M   'P 1'
#
loop_
_entity.id
_entity.type
_entity.pdbx_description
1 polymer ?
#
loop_
_entity_poly.entity_id
_entity_poly.type
_entity_poly.pdbx_seq_one_letter_code
_entity_poly.pdbx_strand_id
1 'polypeptide(L)'
;MAALCISTAAFAQKDKVVEASSKRKPAWIGSSDRSHFAVTEVGETLAAASGKCMASIRQYIVNAVAVNVSSVEKMATRQITRDQLVTAMSDYSSALMTEAGQLPYLNNITLSNAEAVYWERIYSKKTKTYRYEYSVLYPFPEQTRRQLIEAFVAIDDAKQAEYERLRRELGTITDIDRIQLAV
;
A
#
# COMPACT_ATOMS: atom_id res chain seq x y z
N MET A 1 -17.14 19.45 -56.12
CA MET A 1 -17.67 19.65 -54.77
C MET A 1 -16.55 19.34 -53.76
N ALA A 2 -15.98 20.37 -53.16
CA ALA A 2 -14.92 20.20 -52.16
C ALA A 2 -15.58 20.16 -50.76
N ALA A 3 -15.44 19.04 -50.06
CA ALA A 3 -15.94 18.88 -48.71
C ALA A 3 -14.95 19.52 -47.74
N LEU A 4 -15.38 20.59 -47.07
CA LEU A 4 -14.63 21.29 -46.04
C LEU A 4 -14.73 20.51 -44.73
N CYS A 5 -13.68 19.74 -44.36
CA CYS A 5 -13.57 19.13 -43.04
C CYS A 5 -13.24 20.21 -42.01
N ILE A 6 -14.24 20.65 -41.25
CA ILE A 6 -14.05 21.52 -40.09
C ILE A 6 -13.58 20.63 -38.94
N SER A 7 -12.29 20.61 -38.66
CA SER A 7 -11.70 20.01 -37.47
C SER A 7 -12.04 20.88 -36.28
N THR A 8 -13.05 20.49 -35.47
CA THR A 8 -13.31 21.10 -34.19
C THR A 8 -12.22 20.66 -33.19
N ALA A 9 -11.22 21.52 -33.00
CA ALA A 9 -10.25 21.37 -31.92
C ALA A 9 -11.01 21.46 -30.59
N ALA A 10 -11.23 20.33 -29.96
CA ALA A 10 -11.75 20.28 -28.60
C ALA A 10 -10.68 20.88 -27.67
N PHE A 11 -10.81 22.14 -27.29
CA PHE A 11 -10.01 22.76 -26.25
C PHE A 11 -10.34 22.02 -24.95
N ALA A 12 -9.41 21.18 -24.49
CA ALA A 12 -9.48 20.58 -23.16
C ALA A 12 -9.51 21.72 -22.14
N GLN A 13 -10.69 21.98 -21.59
CA GLN A 13 -10.89 23.03 -20.59
C GLN A 13 -10.11 22.63 -19.34
N LYS A 14 -8.96 23.30 -19.09
CA LYS A 14 -8.11 23.05 -17.92
C LYS A 14 -8.90 23.34 -16.64
N ASP A 15 -8.81 22.42 -15.69
CA ASP A 15 -9.30 22.62 -14.34
C ASP A 15 -8.62 23.85 -13.69
N LYS A 16 -9.32 24.50 -12.74
CA LYS A 16 -8.84 25.73 -12.10
C LYS A 16 -8.58 25.47 -10.63
N VAL A 17 -7.36 25.73 -10.17
CA VAL A 17 -7.06 25.84 -8.73
C VAL A 17 -7.77 27.11 -8.22
N VAL A 18 -8.64 26.95 -7.23
CA VAL A 18 -9.42 28.03 -6.63
C VAL A 18 -8.92 28.41 -5.26
N GLU A 19 -8.25 27.48 -4.57
CA GLU A 19 -7.68 27.65 -3.24
C GLU A 19 -6.49 26.71 -3.06
N ALA A 20 -5.49 27.10 -2.29
CA ALA A 20 -4.33 26.29 -1.97
C ALA A 20 -3.77 26.66 -0.59
N SER A 21 -3.12 25.68 0.08
CA SER A 21 -2.49 25.90 1.40
C SER A 21 -1.31 26.86 1.35
N SER A 22 -0.68 27.05 0.18
CA SER A 22 0.37 28.05 -0.04
C SER A 22 0.36 28.57 -1.48
N LYS A 23 1.00 29.75 -1.69
CA LYS A 23 1.05 30.42 -2.99
C LYS A 23 1.84 29.65 -4.06
N ARG A 24 2.77 28.80 -3.64
CA ARG A 24 3.63 28.02 -4.56
C ARG A 24 3.49 26.54 -4.23
N LYS A 25 3.31 25.74 -5.28
CA LYS A 25 3.33 24.28 -5.17
C LYS A 25 4.74 23.83 -4.79
N PRO A 26 4.92 23.07 -3.70
CA PRO A 26 6.23 22.60 -3.26
C PRO A 26 6.92 21.69 -4.27
N ALA A 27 8.24 21.78 -4.38
CA ALA A 27 9.04 21.00 -5.33
C ALA A 27 9.10 19.49 -4.99
N TRP A 28 8.85 19.13 -3.72
CA TRP A 28 8.86 17.73 -3.29
C TRP A 28 7.64 16.92 -3.77
N ILE A 29 6.57 17.58 -4.25
CA ILE A 29 5.37 16.88 -4.73
C ILE A 29 5.72 16.05 -5.97
N GLY A 30 5.43 14.74 -5.90
CA GLY A 30 5.75 13.79 -6.96
C GLY A 30 7.22 13.31 -6.95
N SER A 31 8.00 13.67 -5.93
CA SER A 31 9.40 13.29 -5.77
C SER A 31 9.59 12.49 -4.47
N SER A 32 9.61 11.18 -4.58
CA SER A 32 9.97 10.30 -3.46
C SER A 32 11.47 10.00 -3.49
N ASP A 33 12.09 9.90 -2.33
CA ASP A 33 13.47 9.46 -2.16
C ASP A 33 13.56 8.23 -1.23
N ARG A 34 14.77 7.84 -0.86
CA ARG A 34 14.97 6.67 0.02
C ARG A 34 14.51 6.88 1.47
N SER A 35 14.32 8.12 1.86
CA SER A 35 14.01 8.53 3.23
C SER A 35 12.61 9.12 3.38
N HIS A 36 11.89 9.36 2.28
CA HIS A 36 10.58 9.99 2.29
C HIS A 36 9.63 9.37 1.27
N PHE A 37 8.37 9.31 1.63
CA PHE A 37 7.27 9.08 0.70
C PHE A 37 6.58 10.40 0.39
N ALA A 38 6.54 10.80 -0.87
CA ALA A 38 5.73 11.91 -1.36
C ALA A 38 4.46 11.37 -2.00
N VAL A 39 3.33 11.48 -1.30
CA VAL A 39 2.04 10.90 -1.69
C VAL A 39 1.04 12.01 -1.98
N THR A 40 0.33 11.90 -3.09
CA THR A 40 -0.76 12.82 -3.45
C THR A 40 -2.01 12.02 -3.75
N GLU A 41 -3.11 12.38 -3.09
CA GLU A 41 -4.42 11.75 -3.24
C GLU A 41 -5.50 12.77 -3.49
N VAL A 42 -6.60 12.31 -4.09
CA VAL A 42 -7.75 13.12 -4.45
C VAL A 42 -8.97 12.70 -3.62
N GLY A 43 -9.71 13.70 -3.14
CA GLY A 43 -10.96 13.51 -2.41
C GLY A 43 -11.98 14.60 -2.69
N GLU A 44 -13.24 14.32 -2.38
CA GLU A 44 -14.33 15.32 -2.46
C GLU A 44 -14.24 16.36 -1.35
N THR A 45 -13.64 15.98 -0.24
CA THR A 45 -13.35 16.85 0.91
C THR A 45 -11.86 16.79 1.26
N LEU A 46 -11.38 17.82 1.95
CA LEU A 46 -10.01 17.88 2.46
C LEU A 46 -9.71 16.68 3.36
N ALA A 47 -10.64 16.32 4.25
CA ALA A 47 -10.51 15.18 5.16
C ALA A 47 -10.45 13.84 4.40
N ALA A 48 -11.27 13.67 3.36
CA ALA A 48 -11.23 12.45 2.53
C ALA A 48 -9.90 12.32 1.77
N ALA A 49 -9.38 13.40 1.20
CA ALA A 49 -8.11 13.41 0.50
C ALA A 49 -6.94 13.11 1.44
N SER A 50 -6.88 13.77 2.61
CA SER A 50 -5.83 13.52 3.61
C SER A 50 -5.90 12.09 4.18
N GLY A 51 -7.10 11.57 4.45
CA GLY A 51 -7.29 10.18 4.91
C GLY A 51 -6.78 9.15 3.90
N LYS A 52 -7.02 9.37 2.60
CA LYS A 52 -6.47 8.54 1.52
C LYS A 52 -4.94 8.60 1.49
N CYS A 53 -4.32 9.79 1.62
CA CYS A 53 -2.87 9.91 1.70
C CYS A 53 -2.28 9.05 2.84
N MET A 54 -2.90 9.10 4.02
CA MET A 54 -2.43 8.31 5.16
C MET A 54 -2.59 6.80 4.94
N ALA A 55 -3.67 6.37 4.29
CA ALA A 55 -3.86 4.97 3.90
C ALA A 55 -2.80 4.52 2.88
N SER A 56 -2.54 5.33 1.86
CA SER A 56 -1.52 5.05 0.84
C SER A 56 -0.10 5.03 1.43
N ILE A 57 0.23 5.92 2.37
CA ILE A 57 1.52 5.91 3.07
C ILE A 57 1.70 4.61 3.85
N ARG A 58 0.69 4.17 4.63
CA ARG A 58 0.75 2.88 5.34
C ARG A 58 0.99 1.73 4.38
N GLN A 59 0.26 1.71 3.26
CA GLN A 59 0.40 0.69 2.23
C GLN A 59 1.82 0.67 1.62
N TYR A 60 2.39 1.84 1.30
CA TYR A 60 3.74 1.93 0.76
C TYR A 60 4.80 1.46 1.75
N ILE A 61 4.66 1.80 3.04
CA ILE A 61 5.56 1.32 4.10
C ILE A 61 5.48 -0.19 4.22
N VAL A 62 4.27 -0.77 4.29
CA VAL A 62 4.08 -2.22 4.36
C VAL A 62 4.68 -2.92 3.15
N ASN A 63 4.42 -2.42 1.95
CA ASN A 63 4.99 -2.99 0.72
C ASN A 63 6.52 -2.91 0.69
N ALA A 64 7.09 -1.77 1.09
CA ALA A 64 8.55 -1.60 1.14
C ALA A 64 9.25 -2.54 2.12
N VAL A 65 8.54 -3.00 3.14
CA VAL A 65 9.04 -3.94 4.15
C VAL A 65 8.77 -5.39 3.73
N ALA A 66 7.58 -5.70 3.22
CA ALA A 66 7.18 -7.05 2.83
C ALA A 66 8.09 -7.68 1.75
N VAL A 67 8.65 -6.88 0.85
CA VAL A 67 9.60 -7.33 -0.18
C VAL A 67 10.87 -7.98 0.41
N ASN A 68 11.21 -7.64 1.66
CA ASN A 68 12.41 -8.17 2.33
C ASN A 68 12.15 -9.41 3.20
N VAL A 69 10.92 -9.95 3.18
CA VAL A 69 10.57 -11.12 4.02
C VAL A 69 10.90 -12.42 3.27
N SER A 70 11.70 -13.28 3.92
CA SER A 70 12.26 -14.51 3.34
C SER A 70 11.23 -15.56 2.93
N SER A 71 10.01 -15.52 3.44
CA SER A 71 8.91 -16.43 3.06
C SER A 71 8.49 -16.28 1.60
N VAL A 72 8.63 -15.09 1.02
CA VAL A 72 8.37 -14.87 -0.42
C VAL A 72 9.36 -15.67 -1.26
N GLU A 73 10.63 -15.70 -0.89
CA GLU A 73 11.65 -16.51 -1.56
C GLU A 73 11.41 -18.02 -1.37
N LYS A 74 11.02 -18.45 -0.16
CA LYS A 74 10.73 -19.86 0.13
C LYS A 74 9.49 -20.37 -0.59
N MET A 75 8.47 -19.54 -0.83
CA MET A 75 7.32 -19.91 -1.66
C MET A 75 7.69 -20.03 -3.13
N ALA A 76 8.53 -19.14 -3.65
CA ALA A 76 8.98 -19.18 -5.05
C ALA A 76 9.82 -20.41 -5.41
N THR A 77 10.47 -21.04 -4.43
CA THR A 77 11.29 -22.25 -4.63
C THR A 77 10.51 -23.57 -4.57
N ARG A 78 9.22 -23.56 -4.20
CA ARG A 78 8.36 -24.75 -4.25
C ARG A 78 7.86 -24.95 -5.68
N GLN A 79 7.79 -26.22 -6.14
CA GLN A 79 7.21 -26.59 -7.44
C GLN A 79 5.69 -26.37 -7.47
N ILE A 80 5.27 -25.11 -7.55
CA ILE A 80 3.89 -24.66 -7.63
C ILE A 80 3.69 -24.04 -9.02
N THR A 81 2.53 -24.24 -9.64
CA THR A 81 2.22 -23.55 -10.89
C THR A 81 2.22 -22.04 -10.69
N ARG A 82 2.55 -21.28 -11.76
CA ARG A 82 2.67 -19.81 -11.69
C ARG A 82 1.43 -19.15 -11.10
N ASP A 83 0.23 -19.62 -11.47
CA ASP A 83 -1.04 -19.05 -11.01
C ASP A 83 -1.32 -19.38 -9.54
N GLN A 84 -1.00 -20.59 -9.09
CA GLN A 84 -1.08 -20.98 -7.68
C GLN A 84 -0.09 -20.20 -6.82
N LEU A 85 1.11 -19.93 -7.34
CA LEU A 85 2.11 -19.12 -6.65
C LEU A 85 1.62 -17.67 -6.48
N VAL A 86 1.07 -17.06 -7.52
CA VAL A 86 0.55 -15.68 -7.47
C VAL A 86 -0.59 -15.57 -6.46
N THR A 87 -1.53 -16.53 -6.45
CA THR A 87 -2.64 -16.55 -5.48
C THR A 87 -2.12 -16.72 -4.06
N ALA A 88 -1.25 -17.70 -3.81
CA ALA A 88 -0.69 -17.95 -2.49
C ALA A 88 0.13 -16.76 -1.96
N MET A 89 0.88 -16.08 -2.82
CA MET A 89 1.62 -14.86 -2.47
C MET A 89 0.68 -13.69 -2.14
N SER A 90 -0.42 -13.57 -2.86
CA SER A 90 -1.44 -12.55 -2.60
C SER A 90 -2.12 -12.78 -1.24
N ASP A 91 -2.53 -13.99 -0.96
CA ASP A 91 -3.19 -14.37 0.29
C ASP A 91 -2.24 -14.22 1.48
N TYR A 92 -1.00 -14.68 1.34
CA TYR A 92 0.04 -14.52 2.34
C TYR A 92 0.36 -13.06 2.61
N SER A 93 0.54 -12.26 1.55
CA SER A 93 0.76 -10.82 1.65
C SER A 93 -0.40 -10.12 2.37
N SER A 94 -1.64 -10.49 2.04
CA SER A 94 -2.84 -9.95 2.68
C SER A 94 -2.92 -10.30 4.16
N ALA A 95 -2.61 -11.55 4.53
CA ALA A 95 -2.56 -11.99 5.92
C ALA A 95 -1.44 -11.29 6.69
N LEU A 96 -0.24 -11.20 6.10
CA LEU A 96 0.89 -10.47 6.68
C LEU A 96 0.56 -8.99 6.86
N MET A 97 -0.10 -8.37 5.89
CA MET A 97 -0.54 -6.97 5.98
C MET A 97 -1.55 -6.74 7.10
N THR A 98 -2.46 -7.70 7.33
CA THR A 98 -3.45 -7.61 8.41
C THR A 98 -2.77 -7.65 9.78
N GLU A 99 -1.80 -8.52 10.00
CA GLU A 99 -1.06 -8.61 11.25
C GLU A 99 -0.04 -7.47 11.41
N ALA A 100 0.66 -7.14 10.33
CA ALA A 100 1.58 -6.02 10.32
C ALA A 100 0.86 -4.68 10.57
N GLY A 101 -0.41 -4.56 10.15
CA GLY A 101 -1.26 -3.41 10.47
C GLY A 101 -1.47 -3.20 11.96
N GLN A 102 -1.23 -4.22 12.79
CA GLN A 102 -1.27 -4.14 14.25
C GLN A 102 0.07 -3.71 14.88
N LEU A 103 1.15 -3.61 14.10
CA LEU A 103 2.42 -3.13 14.63
C LEU A 103 2.28 -1.71 15.18
N PRO A 104 2.79 -1.43 16.40
CA PRO A 104 2.65 -0.12 17.04
C PRO A 104 3.12 1.03 16.16
N TYR A 105 4.16 0.83 15.35
CA TYR A 105 4.65 1.84 14.43
C TYR A 105 3.61 2.23 13.37
N LEU A 106 2.92 1.24 12.77
CA LEU A 106 1.91 1.52 11.72
C LEU A 106 0.67 2.22 12.28
N ASN A 107 0.32 1.93 13.53
CA ASN A 107 -0.76 2.63 14.23
C ASN A 107 -0.41 4.09 14.52
N ASN A 108 0.88 4.40 14.67
CA ASN A 108 1.38 5.75 14.92
C ASN A 108 1.62 6.58 13.64
N ILE A 109 1.31 6.04 12.45
CA ILE A 109 1.38 6.81 11.20
C ILE A 109 0.22 7.80 11.16
N THR A 110 0.50 9.05 11.50
CA THR A 110 -0.47 10.15 11.56
C THR A 110 0.03 11.38 10.81
N LEU A 111 -0.86 12.29 10.46
CA LEU A 111 -0.48 13.57 9.82
C LEU A 111 0.44 14.42 10.68
N SER A 112 0.39 14.29 12.00
CA SER A 112 1.29 15.04 12.91
C SER A 112 2.75 14.63 12.77
N ASN A 113 3.01 13.46 12.20
CA ASN A 113 4.36 12.95 11.94
C ASN A 113 4.83 13.23 10.49
N ALA A 114 3.99 13.87 9.68
CA ALA A 114 4.38 14.31 8.34
C ALA A 114 5.37 15.48 8.43
N GLU A 115 6.40 15.46 7.58
CA GLU A 115 7.37 16.55 7.49
C GLU A 115 6.78 17.78 6.81
N ALA A 116 5.95 17.56 5.79
CA ALA A 116 5.27 18.63 5.10
C ALA A 116 3.94 18.16 4.52
N VAL A 117 3.01 19.09 4.41
CA VAL A 117 1.71 18.89 3.77
C VAL A 117 1.42 20.05 2.83
N TYR A 118 0.71 19.75 1.75
CA TYR A 118 0.22 20.73 0.79
C TYR A 118 -1.11 20.27 0.24
N TRP A 119 -2.03 21.21 -0.02
CA TRP A 119 -3.30 20.89 -0.66
C TRP A 119 -3.76 21.99 -1.59
N GLU A 120 -4.52 21.58 -2.60
CA GLU A 120 -5.22 22.45 -3.55
C GLU A 120 -6.70 22.06 -3.63
N ARG A 121 -7.57 23.06 -3.72
CA ARG A 121 -8.97 22.89 -4.11
C ARG A 121 -9.12 23.24 -5.57
N ILE A 122 -9.56 22.28 -6.36
CA ILE A 122 -9.61 22.37 -7.81
C ILE A 122 -11.08 22.33 -8.25
N TYR A 123 -11.45 23.29 -9.09
CA TYR A 123 -12.74 23.30 -9.77
C TYR A 123 -12.61 22.66 -11.13
N SER A 124 -13.37 21.57 -11.36
CA SER A 124 -13.47 20.95 -12.68
C SER A 124 -14.56 21.63 -13.50
N LYS A 125 -14.15 22.28 -14.58
CA LYS A 125 -15.09 22.91 -15.51
C LYS A 125 -15.96 21.89 -16.25
N LYS A 126 -15.46 20.68 -16.42
CA LYS A 126 -16.15 19.58 -17.13
C LYS A 126 -17.32 19.05 -16.32
N THR A 127 -17.09 18.75 -15.05
CA THR A 127 -18.08 18.15 -14.14
C THR A 127 -18.82 19.19 -13.29
N LYS A 128 -18.35 20.45 -13.27
CA LYS A 128 -18.85 21.56 -12.42
C LYS A 128 -18.78 21.22 -10.93
N THR A 129 -17.80 20.43 -10.52
CA THR A 129 -17.58 19.97 -9.15
C THR A 129 -16.24 20.45 -8.63
N TYR A 130 -16.11 20.46 -7.30
CA TYR A 130 -14.84 20.69 -6.62
C TYR A 130 -14.24 19.35 -6.17
N ARG A 131 -12.90 19.29 -6.17
CA ARG A 131 -12.13 18.24 -5.56
C ARG A 131 -10.94 18.83 -4.82
N TYR A 132 -10.41 18.08 -3.88
CA TYR A 132 -9.18 18.43 -3.18
C TYR A 132 -8.08 17.47 -3.62
N GLU A 133 -6.91 18.02 -4.00
CA GLU A 133 -5.67 17.29 -4.10
C GLU A 133 -4.88 17.55 -2.82
N TYR A 134 -4.53 16.51 -2.09
CA TYR A 134 -3.78 16.59 -0.85
C TYR A 134 -2.46 15.85 -1.01
N SER A 135 -1.37 16.50 -0.66
CA SER A 135 -0.02 15.94 -0.78
C SER A 135 0.64 15.91 0.59
N VAL A 136 1.31 14.81 0.88
CA VAL A 136 2.03 14.58 2.14
C VAL A 136 3.45 14.16 1.83
N LEU A 137 4.43 14.80 2.44
CA LEU A 137 5.80 14.33 2.55
C LEU A 137 5.97 13.64 3.89
N TYR A 138 6.14 12.32 3.87
CA TYR A 138 6.21 11.50 5.07
C TYR A 138 7.60 10.90 5.25
N PRO A 139 8.27 11.12 6.40
CA PRO A 139 9.61 10.60 6.64
C PRO A 139 9.58 9.08 6.86
N PHE A 140 10.49 8.37 6.20
CA PHE A 140 10.70 6.94 6.38
C PHE A 140 12.20 6.63 6.38
N PRO A 141 12.92 7.03 7.44
CA PRO A 141 14.37 6.88 7.52
C PRO A 141 14.79 5.41 7.58
N GLU A 142 16.02 5.14 7.16
CA GLU A 142 16.58 3.79 7.05
C GLU A 142 16.54 3.01 8.38
N GLN A 143 16.75 3.69 9.51
CA GLN A 143 16.66 3.05 10.82
C GLN A 143 15.25 2.50 11.09
N THR A 144 14.22 3.29 10.80
CA THR A 144 12.81 2.86 10.93
C THR A 144 12.50 1.70 10.01
N ARG A 145 13.02 1.76 8.77
CA ARG A 145 12.86 0.67 7.80
C ARG A 145 13.44 -0.63 8.33
N ARG A 146 14.66 -0.63 8.88
CA ARG A 146 15.29 -1.82 9.46
C ARG A 146 14.51 -2.38 10.63
N GLN A 147 14.09 -1.54 11.56
CA GLN A 147 13.26 -1.97 12.70
C GLN A 147 11.96 -2.64 12.27
N LEU A 148 11.32 -2.11 11.23
CA LEU A 148 10.11 -2.71 10.69
C LEU A 148 10.40 -4.04 9.98
N ILE A 149 11.48 -4.14 9.20
CA ILE A 149 11.88 -5.40 8.56
C ILE A 149 12.10 -6.48 9.64
N GLU A 150 12.83 -6.17 10.70
CA GLU A 150 13.08 -7.10 11.81
C GLU A 150 11.77 -7.54 12.48
N ALA A 151 10.84 -6.61 12.73
CA ALA A 151 9.53 -6.92 13.30
C ALA A 151 8.68 -7.81 12.36
N PHE A 152 8.71 -7.55 11.05
CA PHE A 152 8.01 -8.38 10.05
C PHE A 152 8.61 -9.78 9.94
N VAL A 153 9.93 -9.90 9.94
CA VAL A 153 10.62 -11.20 9.93
C VAL A 153 10.23 -12.02 11.17
N ALA A 154 10.17 -11.40 12.33
CA ALA A 154 9.76 -12.09 13.56
C ALA A 154 8.30 -12.60 13.49
N ILE A 155 7.38 -11.83 12.88
CA ILE A 155 5.99 -12.26 12.64
C ILE A 155 5.96 -13.44 11.65
N ASP A 156 6.74 -13.36 10.57
CA ASP A 156 6.82 -14.39 9.56
C ASP A 156 7.36 -15.71 10.12
N ASP A 157 8.45 -15.65 10.87
CA ASP A 157 9.05 -16.82 11.53
C ASP A 157 8.08 -17.49 12.52
N ALA A 158 7.35 -16.70 13.32
CA ALA A 158 6.35 -17.20 14.23
C ALA A 158 5.20 -17.93 13.51
N LYS A 159 4.72 -17.37 12.38
CA LYS A 159 3.68 -18.01 11.56
C LYS A 159 4.16 -19.29 10.91
N GLN A 160 5.38 -19.32 10.41
CA GLN A 160 5.96 -20.54 9.85
C GLN A 160 6.08 -21.65 10.90
N ALA A 161 6.54 -21.32 12.10
CA ALA A 161 6.64 -22.26 13.20
C ALA A 161 5.27 -22.84 13.59
N GLU A 162 4.23 -22.01 13.65
CA GLU A 162 2.86 -22.43 13.93
C GLU A 162 2.30 -23.32 12.82
N TYR A 163 2.52 -22.97 11.56
CA TYR A 163 2.10 -23.78 10.41
C TYR A 163 2.74 -25.18 10.43
N GLU A 164 4.05 -25.27 10.70
CA GLU A 164 4.75 -26.55 10.81
C GLU A 164 4.29 -27.37 12.02
N ARG A 165 3.88 -26.72 13.12
CA ARG A 165 3.26 -27.39 14.26
C ARG A 165 1.93 -28.02 13.88
N LEU A 166 1.03 -27.24 13.29
CA LEU A 166 -0.29 -27.71 12.85
C LEU A 166 -0.19 -28.83 11.80
N ARG A 167 0.75 -28.73 10.88
CA ARG A 167 1.01 -29.78 9.88
C ARG A 167 1.43 -31.09 10.51
N ARG A 168 2.27 -31.06 11.55
CA ARG A 168 2.67 -32.27 12.31
C ARG A 168 1.48 -32.86 13.07
N GLU A 169 0.67 -32.03 13.71
CA GLU A 169 -0.53 -32.47 14.43
C GLU A 169 -1.53 -33.14 13.50
N LEU A 170 -1.81 -32.55 12.32
CA LEU A 170 -2.67 -33.16 11.30
C LEU A 170 -2.11 -34.49 10.78
N GLY A 171 -0.81 -34.61 10.57
CA GLY A 171 -0.16 -35.87 10.19
C GLY A 171 -0.38 -36.95 11.24
N THR A 172 -0.29 -36.61 12.51
CA THR A 172 -0.53 -37.53 13.62
C THR A 172 -1.97 -38.01 13.72
N ILE A 173 -2.95 -37.10 13.50
CA ILE A 173 -4.38 -37.43 13.50
C ILE A 173 -4.71 -38.39 12.34
N THR A 174 -4.17 -38.16 11.15
CA THR A 174 -4.39 -39.02 9.99
C THR A 174 -3.84 -40.44 10.21
N ASP A 175 -2.75 -40.57 10.92
CA ASP A 175 -2.19 -41.86 11.28
C ASP A 175 -3.04 -42.61 12.34
N ILE A 176 -3.65 -41.91 13.31
CA ILE A 176 -4.57 -42.49 14.30
C ILE A 176 -5.84 -42.99 13.61
N ASP A 177 -6.44 -42.21 12.70
CA ASP A 177 -7.62 -42.60 11.95
C ASP A 177 -7.37 -43.84 11.06
N ARG A 178 -6.18 -43.97 10.50
CA ARG A 178 -5.76 -45.20 9.76
C ARG A 178 -5.63 -46.40 10.63
N ILE A 179 -5.18 -46.27 11.89
CA ILE A 179 -5.07 -47.35 12.84
C ILE A 179 -6.45 -47.82 13.29
N GLN A 180 -7.42 -46.90 13.48
CA GLN A 180 -8.79 -47.25 13.85
C GLN A 180 -9.59 -47.90 12.74
N LEU A 181 -9.25 -47.68 11.46
CA LEU A 181 -9.87 -48.35 10.31
C LEU A 181 -9.31 -49.74 10.03
N ALA A 182 -8.19 -50.14 10.67
CA ALA A 182 -7.53 -51.42 10.48
C ALA A 182 -7.89 -52.47 11.59
N VAL A 183 -8.75 -52.10 12.54
CA VAL A 183 -9.31 -52.95 13.62
C VAL A 183 -10.80 -53.19 13.34
#